data_8c1484a431370d3d88c2721bc1a5e549
#
_entry.id   8c1484a431370d3d88c2721bc1a5e549
#
_cell.length_a   1.000
_cell.length_b   1.000
_cell.length_c   1.000
_cell.angle_alpha   90.00
_cell.angle_beta   90.00
_cell.angle_gamma   90.00
#
_symmetry.space_group_name_H-M   'P 1'
#
loop_
_entity.id
_entity.type
_entity.pdbx_description
1 polymer ?
#
loop_
_entity_poly.entity_id
_entity_poly.type
_entity_poly.pdbx_seq_one_letter_code
_entity_poly.pdbx_strand_id
1 'polypeptide(L)'
;MTWEEIFLHLTGGGFDVYSMGQHEGKCTNPYIVLKSEGSRLEHSVEGQRYKLLLYYPAARYSQFAGYIDAVQGCMNGLYPHVKLVDDQQPHYLDDDVEAYTAGLYYQSPRVSKVNRL
;
A
#
# COMPACT_ATOMS: atom_id res chain seq x y z
N MET A 1 -5.35 3.65 12.46
CA MET A 1 -5.58 2.48 11.58
C MET A 1 -4.35 1.59 11.61
N THR A 2 -4.53 0.31 11.81
CA THR A 2 -3.42 -0.64 11.94
C THR A 2 -3.10 -1.30 10.60
N TRP A 3 -1.93 -1.90 10.52
CA TRP A 3 -1.53 -2.71 9.36
C TRP A 3 -2.57 -3.78 9.05
N GLU A 4 -3.03 -4.45 10.09
CA GLU A 4 -4.00 -5.54 9.94
C GLU A 4 -5.33 -5.04 9.38
N GLU A 5 -5.79 -3.88 9.83
CA GLU A 5 -7.04 -3.30 9.33
C GLU A 5 -6.94 -2.96 7.85
N ILE A 6 -5.79 -2.42 7.43
CA ILE A 6 -5.55 -2.12 6.02
C ILE A 6 -5.48 -3.42 5.20
N PHE A 7 -4.79 -4.41 5.74
CA PHE A 7 -4.69 -5.73 5.10
C PHE A 7 -6.07 -6.33 4.86
N LEU A 8 -6.92 -6.32 5.87
CA LEU A 8 -8.27 -6.88 5.75
C LEU A 8 -9.13 -6.08 4.77
N HIS A 9 -8.96 -4.76 4.76
CA HIS A 9 -9.71 -3.92 3.82
C HIS A 9 -9.34 -4.23 2.37
N LEU A 10 -8.06 -4.34 2.09
CA LEU A 10 -7.59 -4.65 0.75
C LEU A 10 -7.97 -6.06 0.31
N THR A 11 -7.81 -7.04 1.19
CA THR A 11 -8.21 -8.42 0.85
C THR A 11 -9.70 -8.54 0.67
N GLY A 12 -10.48 -7.79 1.45
CA GLY A 12 -11.92 -7.70 1.27
C GLY A 12 -12.33 -7.09 -0.07
N GLY A 13 -11.47 -6.25 -0.63
CA GLY A 13 -11.67 -5.66 -1.95
C GLY A 13 -11.24 -6.56 -3.10
N GLY A 14 -10.75 -7.76 -2.81
CA GLY A 14 -10.36 -8.73 -3.82
C GLY A 14 -8.89 -8.69 -4.22
N PHE A 15 -8.04 -7.99 -3.48
CA PHE A 15 -6.61 -7.91 -3.79
C PHE A 15 -5.83 -8.96 -3.02
N ASP A 16 -4.78 -9.49 -3.66
CA ASP A 16 -3.81 -10.35 -2.99
C ASP A 16 -2.82 -9.46 -2.25
N VAL A 17 -2.70 -9.64 -0.95
CA VAL A 17 -1.84 -8.81 -0.12
C VAL A 17 -0.92 -9.70 0.71
N TYR A 18 0.34 -9.31 0.75
CA TYR A 18 1.36 -10.03 1.51
C TYR A 18 2.09 -9.07 2.43
N SER A 19 2.61 -9.59 3.52
CA SER A 19 3.60 -8.86 4.28
C SER A 19 4.96 -9.01 3.61
N MET A 20 5.92 -8.20 4.05
CA MET A 20 7.25 -8.21 3.47
C MET A 20 7.89 -9.58 3.61
N GLY A 21 8.42 -10.10 2.49
CA GLY A 21 9.11 -11.39 2.48
C GLY A 21 8.22 -12.61 2.39
N GLN A 22 6.91 -12.45 2.30
CA GLN A 22 5.99 -13.60 2.23
C GLN A 22 5.71 -14.12 0.83
N HIS A 23 5.90 -13.28 -0.18
CA HIS A 23 5.70 -13.72 -1.56
C HIS A 23 7.00 -14.29 -2.11
N GLU A 24 6.91 -15.44 -2.75
CA GLU A 24 8.05 -16.11 -3.37
C GLU A 24 7.78 -16.36 -4.84
N GLY A 25 8.86 -16.34 -5.63
CA GLY A 25 8.80 -16.67 -7.03
C GLY A 25 8.36 -15.52 -7.91
N LYS A 26 8.11 -15.85 -9.18
CA LYS A 26 7.77 -14.85 -10.19
C LYS A 26 6.35 -14.33 -9.98
N CYS A 27 6.13 -13.10 -10.45
CA CYS A 27 4.82 -12.47 -10.39
C CYS A 27 3.96 -13.01 -11.54
N THR A 28 3.10 -13.96 -11.24
CA THR A 28 2.16 -14.50 -12.23
C THR A 28 0.82 -13.81 -12.18
N ASN A 29 0.45 -13.27 -11.03
CA ASN A 29 -0.76 -12.49 -10.82
C ASN A 29 -0.40 -11.23 -10.05
N PRO A 30 -1.18 -10.14 -10.20
CA PRO A 30 -0.90 -8.92 -9.45
C PRO A 30 -1.00 -9.16 -7.95
N TYR A 31 -0.11 -8.51 -7.20
CA TYR A 31 -0.19 -8.55 -5.75
C TYR A 31 0.37 -7.28 -5.14
N ILE A 32 0.07 -7.09 -3.87
CA ILE A 32 0.49 -5.93 -3.08
C ILE A 32 1.32 -6.44 -1.92
N VAL A 33 2.46 -5.78 -1.68
CA VAL A 33 3.20 -5.98 -0.44
C VAL A 33 2.90 -4.77 0.44
N LEU A 34 2.26 -5.02 1.57
CA LEU A 34 1.89 -3.96 2.52
C LEU A 34 2.96 -3.89 3.60
N LYS A 35 3.64 -2.77 3.64
CA LYS A 35 4.78 -2.58 4.53
C LYS A 35 4.50 -1.45 5.50
N SER A 36 4.78 -1.70 6.78
CA SER A 36 4.77 -0.64 7.78
C SER A 36 6.10 0.11 7.71
N GLU A 37 6.01 1.42 7.54
CA GLU A 37 7.21 2.28 7.47
C GLU A 37 7.50 2.94 8.81
N GLY A 38 6.80 2.52 9.85
CA GLY A 38 6.98 3.06 11.18
C GLY A 38 6.17 4.31 11.45
N SER A 39 6.37 4.88 12.61
CA SER A 39 5.66 6.07 13.04
C SER A 39 6.44 7.31 12.68
N ARG A 40 5.73 8.38 12.35
CA ARG A 40 6.31 9.71 12.16
C ARG A 40 5.72 10.66 13.16
N LEU A 41 6.61 11.47 13.73
CA LEU A 41 6.19 12.55 14.59
C LEU A 41 6.49 13.86 13.84
N GLU A 42 5.44 14.57 13.48
CA GLU A 42 5.55 15.87 12.82
C GLU A 42 4.72 16.87 13.59
N HIS A 43 5.37 17.94 14.02
CA HIS A 43 4.71 18.92 14.89
C HIS A 43 4.15 18.22 16.10
N SER A 44 2.85 18.32 16.33
CA SER A 44 2.20 17.63 17.42
C SER A 44 1.38 16.44 16.95
N VAL A 45 1.54 16.03 15.69
CA VAL A 45 0.79 14.93 15.14
C VAL A 45 1.72 13.73 14.93
N GLU A 46 1.36 12.64 15.56
CA GLU A 46 2.04 11.36 15.36
C GLU A 46 1.23 10.53 14.38
N GLY A 47 1.90 9.98 13.37
CA GLY A 47 1.25 9.21 12.35
C GLY A 47 2.01 7.93 12.03
N GLN A 48 1.26 6.91 11.64
CA GLN A 48 1.80 5.65 11.17
C GLN A 48 1.85 5.69 9.65
N ARG A 49 3.00 5.39 9.07
CA ARG A 49 3.15 5.36 7.62
C ARG A 49 3.13 3.94 7.10
N TYR A 50 2.51 3.79 5.95
CA TYR A 50 2.43 2.51 5.26
C TYR A 50 2.83 2.70 3.81
N LYS A 51 3.52 1.70 3.28
CA LYS A 51 3.87 1.66 1.87
C LYS A 51 3.18 0.46 1.22
N LEU A 52 2.49 0.71 0.12
CA LEU A 52 1.95 -0.34 -0.71
C LEU A 52 2.88 -0.49 -1.91
N LEU A 53 3.55 -1.63 -2.01
CA LEU A 53 4.32 -1.97 -3.18
C LEU A 53 3.44 -2.83 -4.07
N LEU A 54 3.09 -2.29 -5.24
CA LEU A 54 2.23 -2.95 -6.19
C LEU A 54 3.08 -3.67 -7.22
N TYR A 55 2.81 -4.96 -7.41
CA TYR A 55 3.51 -5.79 -8.39
C TYR A 55 2.54 -6.25 -9.45
N TYR A 56 2.92 -6.08 -10.71
CA TYR A 56 2.10 -6.47 -11.83
C TYR A 56 2.93 -7.27 -12.84
N PRO A 57 2.40 -8.38 -13.39
CA PRO A 57 3.17 -9.20 -14.32
C PRO A 57 3.71 -8.38 -15.49
N ALA A 58 4.99 -8.53 -15.78
CA ALA A 58 5.67 -7.71 -16.79
C ALA A 58 5.03 -7.84 -18.17
N ALA A 59 4.50 -9.01 -18.49
CA ALA A 59 3.87 -9.26 -19.80
C ALA A 59 2.57 -8.46 -20.00
N ARG A 60 2.01 -7.89 -18.95
CA ARG A 60 0.72 -7.17 -19.00
C ARG A 60 0.83 -5.74 -18.54
N TYR A 61 1.98 -5.11 -18.74
CA TYR A 61 2.24 -3.77 -18.24
C TYR A 61 1.17 -2.73 -18.66
N SER A 62 0.59 -2.87 -19.85
CA SER A 62 -0.42 -1.91 -20.30
C SER A 62 -1.65 -1.83 -19.39
N GLN A 63 -1.86 -2.86 -18.56
CA GLN A 63 -2.99 -2.91 -17.63
C GLN A 63 -2.61 -2.43 -16.22
N PHE A 64 -1.34 -2.11 -16.00
CA PHE A 64 -0.86 -1.78 -14.67
C PHE A 64 -1.49 -0.49 -14.12
N ALA A 65 -1.65 0.54 -14.96
CA ALA A 65 -2.26 1.78 -14.52
C ALA A 65 -3.67 1.58 -13.97
N GLY A 66 -4.45 0.72 -14.62
CA GLY A 66 -5.80 0.40 -14.16
C GLY A 66 -5.79 -0.32 -12.81
N TYR A 67 -4.80 -1.19 -12.60
CA TYR A 67 -4.63 -1.87 -11.32
C TYR A 67 -4.30 -0.88 -10.20
N ILE A 68 -3.37 0.05 -10.48
CA ILE A 68 -3.01 1.08 -9.51
C ILE A 68 -4.24 1.91 -9.14
N ASP A 69 -5.04 2.31 -10.13
CA ASP A 69 -6.26 3.07 -9.88
C ASP A 69 -7.25 2.29 -9.04
N ALA A 70 -7.36 0.98 -9.27
CA ALA A 70 -8.26 0.13 -8.50
C ALA A 70 -7.81 0.04 -7.03
N VAL A 71 -6.51 -0.09 -6.81
CA VAL A 71 -5.97 -0.13 -5.44
C VAL A 71 -6.21 1.20 -4.74
N GLN A 72 -5.93 2.32 -5.42
CA GLN A 72 -6.19 3.64 -4.84
C GLN A 72 -7.67 3.85 -4.54
N GLY A 73 -8.54 3.38 -5.42
CA GLY A 73 -9.98 3.45 -5.19
C GLY A 73 -10.41 2.68 -3.96
N CYS A 74 -9.83 1.49 -3.76
CA CYS A 74 -10.10 0.70 -2.56
C CYS A 74 -9.60 1.42 -1.30
N MET A 75 -8.39 1.99 -1.36
CA MET A 75 -7.82 2.72 -0.22
C MET A 75 -8.60 3.99 0.11
N ASN A 76 -9.21 4.62 -0.88
CA ASN A 76 -10.03 5.80 -0.64
C ASN A 76 -11.22 5.50 0.27
N GLY A 77 -11.64 4.26 0.35
CA GLY A 77 -12.68 3.84 1.29
C GLY A 77 -12.28 3.99 2.75
N LEU A 78 -10.98 4.14 3.03
CA LEU A 78 -10.48 4.33 4.39
C LEU A 78 -10.28 5.80 4.76
N TYR A 79 -10.46 6.71 3.79
CA TYR A 79 -10.33 8.14 4.07
C TYR A 79 -11.44 8.58 5.04
N PRO A 80 -11.18 9.41 6.03
CA PRO A 80 -9.94 10.14 6.32
C PRO A 80 -8.99 9.43 7.28
N HIS A 81 -9.24 8.19 7.64
CA HIS A 81 -8.40 7.45 8.58
C HIS A 81 -7.04 7.11 8.01
N VAL A 82 -6.97 6.97 6.68
CA VAL A 82 -5.73 6.74 5.95
C VAL A 82 -5.74 7.66 4.74
N LYS A 83 -4.63 8.37 4.50
CA LYS A 83 -4.52 9.33 3.42
C LYS A 83 -3.28 9.07 2.59
N LEU A 84 -3.38 9.24 1.28
CA LEU A 84 -2.23 9.23 0.39
C LEU A 84 -1.38 10.46 0.68
N VAL A 85 -0.07 10.29 0.90
CA VAL A 85 0.76 11.38 1.40
C VAL A 85 1.91 11.80 0.49
N ASP A 86 2.34 10.93 -0.40
CA ASP A 86 3.42 11.25 -1.32
C ASP A 86 2.99 10.95 -2.73
N ASP A 87 3.71 11.56 -3.67
CA ASP A 87 3.49 11.27 -5.08
C ASP A 87 3.81 9.80 -5.36
N GLN A 88 3.09 9.28 -6.34
CA GLN A 88 3.34 7.93 -6.80
C GLN A 88 4.76 7.82 -7.35
N GLN A 89 5.46 6.78 -6.93
CA GLN A 89 6.80 6.52 -7.43
C GLN A 89 6.76 6.09 -8.90
N PRO A 90 7.77 6.43 -9.69
CA PRO A 90 7.84 5.93 -11.06
C PRO A 90 7.83 4.41 -11.09
N HIS A 91 7.22 3.86 -12.14
CA HIS A 91 7.23 2.43 -12.33
C HIS A 91 8.64 1.95 -12.68
N TYR A 92 9.01 0.80 -12.16
CA TYR A 92 10.27 0.19 -12.56
C TYR A 92 10.07 -1.32 -12.68
N LEU A 93 10.96 -1.94 -13.44
CA LEU A 93 10.93 -3.37 -13.68
C LEU A 93 11.81 -4.08 -12.66
N ASP A 94 11.22 -5.04 -11.96
CA ASP A 94 11.95 -5.93 -11.07
C ASP A 94 12.15 -7.26 -11.81
N ASP A 95 13.36 -7.48 -12.32
CA ASP A 95 13.66 -8.67 -13.10
C ASP A 95 13.64 -9.94 -12.28
N ASP A 96 13.89 -9.85 -10.98
CA ASP A 96 13.94 -11.04 -10.12
C ASP A 96 12.60 -11.74 -10.04
N VAL A 97 11.51 -10.96 -10.08
CA VAL A 97 10.15 -11.52 -10.01
C VAL A 97 9.38 -11.31 -11.31
N GLU A 98 10.02 -10.74 -12.32
CA GLU A 98 9.41 -10.47 -13.62
C GLU A 98 8.13 -9.62 -13.48
N ALA A 99 8.23 -8.52 -12.75
CA ALA A 99 7.11 -7.64 -12.48
C ALA A 99 7.49 -6.18 -12.65
N TYR A 100 6.50 -5.37 -13.04
CA TYR A 100 6.60 -3.93 -12.88
C TYR A 100 6.09 -3.58 -11.49
N THR A 101 6.74 -2.61 -10.87
CA THR A 101 6.41 -2.20 -9.51
C THR A 101 6.11 -0.72 -9.43
N ALA A 102 5.26 -0.37 -8.49
CA ALA A 102 4.97 1.02 -8.14
C ALA A 102 4.76 1.09 -6.64
N GLY A 103 5.10 2.23 -6.06
CA GLY A 103 4.94 2.44 -4.63
C GLY A 103 3.91 3.51 -4.34
N LEU A 104 3.03 3.25 -3.39
CA LEU A 104 2.07 4.21 -2.89
C LEU A 104 2.31 4.37 -1.39
N TYR A 105 2.38 5.62 -0.93
CA TYR A 105 2.59 5.90 0.49
C TYR A 105 1.33 6.44 1.10
N TYR A 106 0.97 5.88 2.25
CA TYR A 106 -0.21 6.29 3.00
C TYR A 106 0.19 6.61 4.43
N GLN A 107 -0.57 7.49 5.05
CA GLN A 107 -0.37 7.84 6.44
C GLN A 107 -1.69 7.78 7.17
N SER A 108 -1.67 7.16 8.34
CA SER A 108 -2.80 7.13 9.25
C SER A 108 -2.48 8.08 10.39
N PRO A 109 -3.09 9.26 10.45
CA PRO A 109 -2.87 10.19 11.56
C PRO A 109 -3.28 9.50 12.86
N ARG A 110 -2.42 9.58 13.85
CA ARG A 110 -2.73 8.99 15.14
C ARG A 110 -3.39 10.05 16.02
N VAL A 111 -4.62 9.78 16.39
CA VAL A 111 -5.30 10.67 17.32
C VAL A 111 -4.63 10.54 18.67
N SER A 112 -4.33 11.69 19.30
CA SER A 112 -3.69 11.69 20.60
C SER A 112 -4.57 10.97 21.60
N LYS A 113 -3.97 10.10 22.40
CA LYS A 113 -4.69 9.38 23.45
C LYS A 113 -5.18 10.32 24.55
N VAL A 114 -4.56 11.47 24.66
CA VAL A 114 -4.99 12.47 25.62
C VAL A 114 -6.44 12.87 25.40
N ASN A 115 -6.88 12.88 24.16
CA ASN A 115 -8.25 13.27 23.83
C ASN A 115 -9.29 12.27 24.29
N ARG A 116 -8.86 11.14 24.81
CA ARG A 116 -9.76 10.08 25.25
C ARG A 116 -9.87 9.94 26.75
N LEU A 117 -9.25 10.84 27.46
CA LEU A 117 -9.32 10.85 28.92
C LEU A 117 -10.62 11.42 29.46
#